data_dd5a5f016dfd405dede566b3f5f6d389
#
_entry.id   dd5a5f016dfd405dede566b3f5f6d389
#
_cell.length_a   1.000
_cell.length_b   1.000
_cell.length_c   1.000
_cell.angle_alpha   90.00
_cell.angle_beta   90.00
_cell.angle_gamma   90.00
#
_symmetry.space_group_name_H-M   'P 1'
#
loop_
_entity.id
_entity.type
_entity.pdbx_description
1 polymer ?
#
loop_
_entity_poly.entity_id
_entity_poly.type
_entity_poly.pdbx_seq_one_letter_code
_entity_poly.pdbx_strand_id
1 'polypeptide(L)'
;MSTSLSLPLCLFPSAHWLTLAGGNVQINQNEIYLKQTYRNRYDILGVNGRLSLTVPVEGQKGIKTAFKDIRIAGNSWRKQHSSTLRSSYGRAAYFEHYFEKLETCLLKPHSFLLDLNLEALEWVKLAGLPLEVKLIDEPWEFQEGDNTYLWEPSQAWPVLPSYPQVFSDRHPFMSGLSAIDIIMNKGPRTSEYLMQLTNM
;
A
#
# COMPACT_ATOMS: atom_id res chain seq x y z
N MET A 1 9.32 0.81 -26.89
CA MET A 1 8.90 1.87 -25.97
C MET A 1 8.11 1.18 -24.87
N SER A 2 8.62 1.13 -23.65
CA SER A 2 7.90 0.50 -22.53
C SER A 2 6.74 1.42 -22.18
N THR A 3 5.51 0.98 -22.45
CA THR A 3 4.29 1.69 -22.03
C THR A 3 4.24 1.65 -20.50
N SER A 4 4.53 2.76 -19.85
CA SER A 4 4.37 2.84 -18.41
C SER A 4 2.88 2.78 -18.07
N LEU A 5 2.52 1.85 -17.19
CA LEU A 5 1.15 1.66 -16.74
C LEU A 5 0.75 2.78 -15.78
N SER A 6 -0.43 3.35 -15.97
CA SER A 6 -1.02 4.29 -15.02
C SER A 6 -1.79 3.51 -13.96
N LEU A 7 -1.43 3.70 -12.69
CA LEU A 7 -2.08 3.05 -11.55
C LEU A 7 -2.42 4.08 -10.47
N PRO A 8 -3.52 3.87 -9.72
CA PRO A 8 -3.79 4.68 -8.55
C PRO A 8 -2.75 4.44 -7.45
N LEU A 9 -2.28 5.50 -6.82
CA LEU A 9 -1.33 5.37 -5.71
C LEU A 9 -2.05 4.86 -4.45
N CYS A 10 -1.64 3.68 -3.99
CA CYS A 10 -2.15 3.04 -2.78
C CYS A 10 -1.20 3.23 -1.60
N LEU A 11 -1.77 3.33 -0.40
CA LEU A 11 -1.00 3.38 0.84
C LEU A 11 -0.48 1.98 1.18
N PHE A 12 0.83 1.77 1.24
CA PHE A 12 1.46 0.46 1.41
C PHE A 12 0.86 -0.59 0.46
N PRO A 13 1.01 -0.44 -0.87
CA PRO A 13 0.30 -1.23 -1.86
C PRO A 13 0.49 -2.73 -1.67
N SER A 14 -0.46 -3.52 -2.15
CA SER A 14 -0.38 -4.99 -2.10
C SER A 14 0.67 -5.54 -3.07
N ALA A 15 1.03 -6.83 -2.89
CA ALA A 15 1.90 -7.53 -3.83
C ALA A 15 1.35 -7.51 -5.27
N HIS A 16 0.03 -7.57 -5.46
CA HIS A 16 -0.60 -7.45 -6.78
C HIS A 16 -0.32 -6.11 -7.44
N TRP A 17 -0.49 -5.02 -6.68
CA TRP A 17 -0.21 -3.69 -7.19
C TRP A 17 1.26 -3.56 -7.60
N LEU A 18 2.18 -4.06 -6.76
CA LEU A 18 3.62 -4.03 -7.04
C LEU A 18 4.00 -4.86 -8.28
N THR A 19 3.34 -6.00 -8.47
CA THR A 19 3.53 -6.83 -9.66
C THR A 19 3.06 -6.11 -10.93
N LEU A 20 1.90 -5.47 -10.88
CA LEU A 20 1.36 -4.70 -12.02
C LEU A 20 2.19 -3.44 -12.32
N ALA A 21 2.73 -2.80 -11.30
CA ALA A 21 3.63 -1.65 -11.48
C ALA A 21 4.89 -2.02 -12.29
N GLY A 22 5.32 -3.30 -12.23
CA GLY A 22 6.36 -3.87 -13.10
C GLY A 22 7.70 -3.14 -13.09
N GLY A 23 8.00 -2.37 -12.04
CA GLY A 23 9.19 -1.54 -11.92
C GLY A 23 8.99 -0.07 -12.35
N ASN A 24 8.05 0.24 -13.23
CA ASN A 24 7.80 1.62 -13.71
C ASN A 24 6.31 1.94 -13.72
N VAL A 25 5.90 2.92 -12.94
CA VAL A 25 4.50 3.30 -12.83
C VAL A 25 4.30 4.80 -12.95
N GLN A 26 3.25 5.21 -13.65
CA GLN A 26 2.77 6.59 -13.69
C GLN A 26 1.62 6.76 -12.69
N ILE A 27 1.66 7.83 -11.92
CA ILE A 27 0.63 8.21 -10.97
C ILE A 27 0.12 9.60 -11.34
N ASN A 28 -1.16 9.70 -11.70
CA ASN A 28 -1.77 11.01 -11.94
C ASN A 28 -2.24 11.61 -10.61
N GLN A 29 -1.56 12.67 -10.18
CA GLN A 29 -1.88 13.34 -8.91
C GLN A 29 -3.20 14.14 -8.96
N ASN A 30 -3.76 14.40 -10.15
CA ASN A 30 -5.07 15.04 -10.35
C ASN A 30 -6.22 14.05 -10.38
N GLU A 31 -5.96 12.75 -10.27
CA GLU A 31 -6.99 11.74 -10.18
C GLU A 31 -7.98 12.07 -9.04
N ILE A 32 -9.27 11.94 -9.33
CA ILE A 32 -10.30 12.20 -8.31
C ILE A 32 -10.19 11.15 -7.19
N TYR A 33 -10.08 11.64 -5.96
CA TYR A 33 -10.03 10.78 -4.79
C TYR A 33 -11.35 10.03 -4.59
N LEU A 34 -11.28 8.71 -4.56
CA LEU A 34 -12.39 7.83 -4.25
C LEU A 34 -12.29 7.34 -2.80
N LYS A 35 -13.37 7.49 -2.06
CA LYS A 35 -13.48 6.96 -0.70
C LYS A 35 -13.54 5.43 -0.71
N GLN A 36 -13.18 4.80 0.41
CA GLN A 36 -13.24 3.35 0.61
C GLN A 36 -12.30 2.54 -0.32
N THR A 37 -11.23 3.17 -0.79
CA THR A 37 -10.18 2.54 -1.59
C THR A 37 -8.89 2.38 -0.78
N TYR A 38 -7.93 1.63 -1.33
CA TYR A 38 -6.59 1.48 -0.73
C TYR A 38 -5.71 2.74 -0.81
N ARG A 39 -6.26 3.88 -1.23
CA ARG A 39 -5.54 5.16 -1.18
C ARG A 39 -5.25 5.64 0.23
N ASN A 40 -6.18 5.42 1.16
CA ASN A 40 -6.03 5.84 2.56
C ASN A 40 -6.17 4.71 3.57
N ARG A 41 -6.13 3.46 3.10
CA ARG A 41 -6.15 2.28 3.97
C ARG A 41 -5.19 1.21 3.45
N TYR A 42 -4.86 0.28 4.34
CA TYR A 42 -4.09 -0.90 4.01
C TYR A 42 -4.49 -2.05 4.94
N ASP A 43 -4.36 -3.27 4.44
CA ASP A 43 -4.72 -4.48 5.17
C ASP A 43 -3.47 -5.19 5.67
N ILE A 44 -3.53 -5.65 6.90
CA ILE A 44 -2.48 -6.43 7.57
C ILE A 44 -3.04 -7.73 8.13
N LEU A 45 -2.17 -8.65 8.55
CA LEU A 45 -2.56 -9.81 9.32
C LEU A 45 -2.47 -9.50 10.81
N GLY A 46 -3.62 -9.43 11.45
CA GLY A 46 -3.73 -9.33 12.89
C GLY A 46 -3.98 -10.68 13.56
N VAL A 47 -4.01 -10.70 14.88
CA VAL A 47 -4.23 -11.93 15.66
C VAL A 47 -5.57 -12.62 15.36
N ASN A 48 -6.58 -11.86 14.94
CA ASN A 48 -7.92 -12.33 14.60
C ASN A 48 -8.16 -12.42 13.08
N GLY A 49 -7.12 -12.40 12.26
CA GLY A 49 -7.21 -12.39 10.81
C GLY A 49 -6.97 -11.02 10.19
N ARG A 50 -7.54 -10.76 9.00
CA ARG A 50 -7.38 -9.50 8.27
C ARG A 50 -7.84 -8.31 9.09
N LEU A 51 -7.00 -7.31 9.17
CA LEU A 51 -7.25 -6.05 9.85
C LEU A 51 -6.95 -4.89 8.92
N SER A 52 -7.96 -4.04 8.68
CA SER A 52 -7.80 -2.82 7.88
C SER A 52 -7.43 -1.63 8.76
N LEU A 53 -6.34 -0.96 8.43
CA LEU A 53 -5.91 0.28 9.05
C LEU A 53 -6.19 1.43 8.09
N THR A 54 -6.89 2.47 8.60
CA THR A 54 -7.35 3.58 7.77
C THR A 54 -6.79 4.90 8.29
N VAL A 55 -6.17 5.66 7.39
CA VAL A 55 -5.78 7.04 7.65
C VAL A 55 -6.99 7.93 7.45
N PRO A 56 -7.43 8.68 8.46
CA PRO A 56 -8.54 9.60 8.33
C PRO A 56 -8.15 10.78 7.44
N VAL A 57 -9.07 11.19 6.58
CA VAL A 57 -8.87 12.32 5.66
C VAL A 57 -9.98 13.35 5.82
N GLU A 58 -9.62 14.62 5.60
CA GLU A 58 -10.59 15.69 5.49
C GLU A 58 -11.36 15.52 4.19
N GLY A 59 -12.64 15.83 4.20
CA GLY A 59 -13.45 15.77 2.98
C GLY A 59 -14.85 16.29 3.19
N GLN A 60 -15.32 17.05 2.23
CA GLN A 60 -16.70 17.51 2.20
C GLN A 60 -17.55 16.55 1.37
N LYS A 61 -18.78 16.29 1.86
CA LYS A 61 -19.73 15.43 1.15
C LYS A 61 -20.11 16.07 -0.19
N GLY A 62 -19.96 15.30 -1.28
CA GLY A 62 -20.37 15.73 -2.63
C GLY A 62 -19.34 16.55 -3.41
N ILE A 63 -18.19 16.89 -2.81
CA ILE A 63 -17.11 17.58 -3.53
C ILE A 63 -16.11 16.54 -4.06
N LYS A 64 -15.87 16.59 -5.39
CA LYS A 64 -14.80 15.83 -6.04
C LYS A 64 -13.48 16.58 -5.83
N THR A 65 -12.54 15.95 -5.14
CA THR A 65 -11.23 16.56 -4.81
C THR A 65 -10.13 15.75 -5.48
N ALA A 66 -9.15 16.42 -6.08
CA ALA A 66 -7.98 15.76 -6.64
C ALA A 66 -7.17 15.09 -5.53
N PHE A 67 -6.53 13.97 -5.85
CA PHE A 67 -5.78 13.19 -4.85
C PHE A 67 -4.67 14.02 -4.18
N LYS A 68 -3.99 14.87 -4.94
CA LYS A 68 -2.95 15.77 -4.43
C LYS A 68 -3.43 16.74 -3.35
N ASP A 69 -4.73 17.07 -3.35
CA ASP A 69 -5.33 18.06 -2.44
C ASP A 69 -5.99 17.43 -1.20
N ILE A 70 -5.95 16.10 -1.09
CA ILE A 70 -6.54 15.38 0.04
C ILE A 70 -5.68 15.57 1.29
N ARG A 71 -6.25 16.21 2.30
CA ARG A 71 -5.60 16.43 3.59
C ARG A 71 -5.85 15.31 4.56
N ILE A 72 -4.84 14.99 5.36
CA ILE A 72 -4.95 14.03 6.46
C ILE A 72 -5.61 14.73 7.65
N ALA A 73 -6.61 14.05 8.24
CA ALA A 73 -7.32 14.53 9.42
C ALA A 73 -6.72 13.98 10.72
N GLY A 74 -6.43 14.87 11.67
CA GLY A 74 -5.97 14.48 13.00
C GLY A 74 -4.63 13.73 13.01
N ASN A 75 -4.19 13.35 14.22
CA ASN A 75 -2.88 12.72 14.42
C ASN A 75 -2.92 11.42 15.27
N SER A 76 -4.04 11.11 15.93
CA SER A 76 -4.16 9.96 16.83
C SER A 76 -3.93 8.61 16.14
N TRP A 77 -4.31 8.50 14.89
CA TRP A 77 -4.15 7.29 14.08
C TRP A 77 -2.69 6.84 13.94
N ARG A 78 -1.74 7.79 13.96
CA ARG A 78 -0.29 7.48 13.77
C ARG A 78 0.22 6.53 14.83
N LYS A 79 0.00 6.88 16.12
CA LYS A 79 0.39 6.04 17.26
C LYS A 79 -0.39 4.74 17.29
N GLN A 80 -1.67 4.79 16.94
CA GLN A 80 -2.52 3.58 16.88
C GLN A 80 -2.00 2.60 15.81
N HIS A 81 -1.68 3.09 14.60
CA HIS A 81 -1.14 2.25 13.52
C HIS A 81 0.22 1.66 13.93
N SER A 82 1.15 2.48 14.45
CA SER A 82 2.46 2.01 14.92
C SER A 82 2.31 0.91 15.98
N SER A 83 1.50 1.12 17.01
CA SER A 83 1.26 0.13 18.05
C SER A 83 0.63 -1.16 17.51
N THR A 84 -0.34 -1.03 16.59
CA THR A 84 -0.98 -2.18 15.95
C THR A 84 0.01 -2.99 15.10
N LEU A 85 0.84 -2.32 14.31
CA LEU A 85 1.87 -2.97 13.49
C LEU A 85 2.91 -3.67 14.36
N ARG A 86 3.34 -3.06 15.45
CA ARG A 86 4.27 -3.65 16.41
C ARG A 86 3.67 -4.91 17.05
N SER A 87 2.42 -4.89 17.44
CA SER A 87 1.74 -6.06 18.04
C SER A 87 1.49 -7.17 17.01
N SER A 88 1.25 -6.82 15.74
CA SER A 88 1.00 -7.79 14.67
C SER A 88 2.29 -8.44 14.17
N TYR A 89 3.33 -7.66 13.93
CA TYR A 89 4.55 -8.12 13.24
C TYR A 89 5.79 -8.25 14.13
N GLY A 90 5.71 -7.98 15.43
CA GLY A 90 6.87 -8.04 16.33
C GLY A 90 7.57 -9.40 16.40
N ARG A 91 6.94 -10.47 15.87
CA ARG A 91 7.53 -11.80 15.72
C ARG A 91 7.92 -12.15 14.29
N ALA A 92 7.70 -11.24 13.32
CA ALA A 92 8.07 -11.47 11.93
C ALA A 92 9.60 -11.49 11.78
N ALA A 93 10.10 -12.31 10.87
CA ALA A 93 11.53 -12.59 10.73
C ALA A 93 12.40 -11.34 10.45
N TYR A 94 11.82 -10.33 9.81
CA TYR A 94 12.53 -9.11 9.43
C TYR A 94 12.00 -7.86 10.14
N PHE A 95 11.22 -8.02 11.20
CA PHE A 95 10.60 -6.89 11.93
C PHE A 95 11.66 -5.87 12.37
N GLU A 96 12.69 -6.28 13.08
CA GLU A 96 13.74 -5.42 13.61
C GLU A 96 14.48 -4.63 12.51
N HIS A 97 14.53 -5.18 11.30
CA HIS A 97 15.23 -4.54 10.19
C HIS A 97 14.41 -3.42 9.51
N TYR A 98 13.09 -3.57 9.43
CA TYR A 98 12.25 -2.66 8.67
C TYR A 98 11.35 -1.77 9.52
N PHE A 99 11.06 -2.16 10.77
CA PHE A 99 10.02 -1.49 11.55
C PHE A 99 10.37 -0.06 11.93
N GLU A 100 11.59 0.23 12.33
CA GLU A 100 12.00 1.58 12.74
C GLU A 100 11.75 2.63 11.63
N LYS A 101 12.09 2.27 10.40
CA LYS A 101 11.86 3.15 9.24
C LYS A 101 10.37 3.26 8.89
N LEU A 102 9.60 2.18 9.05
CA LEU A 102 8.15 2.20 8.89
C LEU A 102 7.49 3.11 9.93
N GLU A 103 7.90 2.98 11.18
CA GLU A 103 7.40 3.82 12.28
C GLU A 103 7.74 5.29 12.03
N THR A 104 8.94 5.59 11.57
CA THR A 104 9.35 6.96 11.19
C THR A 104 8.45 7.53 10.10
N CYS A 105 8.17 6.77 9.05
CA CYS A 105 7.24 7.16 7.98
C CYS A 105 5.84 7.47 8.55
N LEU A 106 5.31 6.60 9.40
CA LEU A 106 3.98 6.78 9.99
C LEU A 106 3.88 7.97 10.95
N LEU A 107 4.92 8.20 11.76
CA LEU A 107 4.92 9.25 12.79
C LEU A 107 5.25 10.63 12.22
N LYS A 108 5.87 10.71 11.06
CA LYS A 108 6.17 11.98 10.38
C LYS A 108 4.87 12.76 10.07
N PRO A 109 4.82 14.06 10.35
CA PRO A 109 3.62 14.88 10.20
C PRO A 109 3.39 15.27 8.73
N HIS A 110 2.82 14.37 7.93
CA HIS A 110 2.33 14.69 6.60
C HIS A 110 1.01 15.46 6.67
N SER A 111 0.88 16.50 5.85
CA SER A 111 -0.37 17.27 5.70
C SER A 111 -1.26 16.67 4.62
N PHE A 112 -0.66 16.13 3.55
CA PHE A 112 -1.38 15.57 2.41
C PHE A 112 -1.24 14.05 2.34
N LEU A 113 -2.29 13.40 1.87
CA LEU A 113 -2.31 11.95 1.72
C LEU A 113 -1.34 11.48 0.63
N LEU A 114 -1.18 12.25 -0.44
CA LEU A 114 -0.21 11.97 -1.49
C LEU A 114 1.21 11.85 -0.95
N ASP A 115 1.64 12.79 -0.09
CA ASP A 115 2.99 12.79 0.48
C ASP A 115 3.25 11.56 1.35
N LEU A 116 2.27 11.19 2.19
CA LEU A 116 2.34 9.96 2.99
C LEU A 116 2.47 8.72 2.11
N ASN A 117 1.67 8.63 1.04
CA ASN A 117 1.68 7.46 0.16
C ASN A 117 3.00 7.35 -0.63
N LEU A 118 3.57 8.47 -1.05
CA LEU A 118 4.89 8.48 -1.70
C LEU A 118 5.99 8.03 -0.73
N GLU A 119 5.97 8.50 0.51
CA GLU A 119 6.94 8.07 1.52
C GLU A 119 6.75 6.59 1.90
N ALA A 120 5.52 6.12 1.93
CA ALA A 120 5.22 4.69 2.10
C ALA A 120 5.81 3.84 0.96
N LEU A 121 5.79 4.32 -0.29
CA LEU A 121 6.46 3.64 -1.40
C LEU A 121 7.98 3.66 -1.26
N GLU A 122 8.57 4.75 -0.80
CA GLU A 122 10.02 4.78 -0.52
C GLU A 122 10.41 3.77 0.54
N TRP A 123 9.58 3.57 1.57
CA TRP A 123 9.80 2.49 2.54
C TRP A 123 9.69 1.12 1.87
N VAL A 124 8.72 0.88 0.98
CA VAL A 124 8.57 -0.39 0.26
C VAL A 124 9.80 -0.71 -0.59
N LYS A 125 10.44 0.29 -1.21
CA LYS A 125 11.68 0.13 -2.00
C LYS A 125 12.85 -0.41 -1.18
N LEU A 126 12.86 -0.23 0.15
CA LEU A 126 13.92 -0.75 1.01
C LEU A 126 14.04 -2.28 0.98
N ALA A 127 13.01 -2.98 0.53
CA ALA A 127 13.04 -4.42 0.31
C ALA A 127 13.73 -4.83 -1.02
N GLY A 128 14.46 -3.90 -1.67
CA GLY A 128 15.19 -4.16 -2.90
C GLY A 128 14.32 -4.15 -4.16
N LEU A 129 13.17 -3.46 -4.11
CA LEU A 129 12.26 -3.36 -5.26
C LEU A 129 12.71 -2.25 -6.21
N PRO A 130 12.99 -2.56 -7.49
CA PRO A 130 13.31 -1.55 -8.50
C PRO A 130 12.02 -0.86 -8.96
N LEU A 131 11.46 0.01 -8.13
CA LEU A 131 10.22 0.72 -8.42
C LEU A 131 10.51 2.19 -8.72
N GLU A 132 10.28 2.61 -9.96
CA GLU A 132 10.31 4.00 -10.37
C GLU A 132 8.89 4.55 -10.49
N VAL A 133 8.64 5.67 -9.82
CA VAL A 133 7.34 6.35 -9.82
C VAL A 133 7.48 7.68 -10.51
N LYS A 134 6.71 7.87 -11.57
CA LYS A 134 6.59 9.14 -12.27
C LYS A 134 5.26 9.79 -11.90
N LEU A 135 5.31 10.92 -11.22
CA LEU A 135 4.11 11.75 -11.04
C LEU A 135 3.81 12.49 -12.33
N ILE A 136 2.56 12.46 -12.75
CA ILE A 136 2.05 13.27 -13.85
C ILE A 136 1.00 14.25 -13.32
N ASP A 137 0.99 15.45 -13.87
CA ASP A 137 0.10 16.56 -13.52
C ASP A 137 -0.79 16.93 -14.73
N GLU A 138 -1.44 15.91 -15.27
CA GLU A 138 -2.34 16.04 -16.40
C GLU A 138 -3.78 16.17 -15.94
N PRO A 139 -4.66 16.85 -16.72
CA PRO A 139 -6.09 16.82 -16.44
C PRO A 139 -6.56 15.38 -16.33
N TRP A 140 -7.28 15.08 -15.24
CA TRP A 140 -7.82 13.74 -15.06
C TRP A 140 -9.18 13.63 -15.76
N GLU A 141 -9.28 12.73 -16.72
CA GLU A 141 -10.51 12.32 -17.35
C GLU A 141 -10.74 10.85 -17.06
N PHE A 142 -11.96 10.50 -16.65
CA PHE A 142 -12.35 9.10 -16.48
C PHE A 142 -12.32 8.42 -17.86
N GLN A 143 -11.47 7.41 -18.00
CA GLN A 143 -11.44 6.54 -19.19
C GLN A 143 -12.09 5.21 -18.83
N GLU A 144 -12.93 4.71 -19.73
CA GLU A 144 -13.50 3.38 -19.62
C GLU A 144 -12.33 2.36 -19.69
N GLY A 145 -12.12 1.62 -18.60
CA GLY A 145 -10.95 0.75 -18.45
C GLY A 145 -9.89 1.26 -17.46
N ASP A 146 -10.09 2.45 -16.87
CA ASP A 146 -9.24 2.92 -15.78
C ASP A 146 -9.20 1.89 -14.64
N ASN A 147 -8.00 1.42 -14.31
CA ASN A 147 -7.79 0.38 -13.29
C ASN A 147 -8.07 0.84 -11.85
N THR A 148 -8.64 2.05 -11.68
CA THR A 148 -8.96 2.63 -10.36
C THR A 148 -9.92 1.78 -9.55
N TYR A 149 -10.86 1.09 -10.21
CA TYR A 149 -11.82 0.18 -9.57
C TYR A 149 -11.19 -1.13 -9.10
N LEU A 150 -10.02 -1.51 -9.63
CA LEU A 150 -9.33 -2.75 -9.24
C LEU A 150 -8.75 -2.70 -7.83
N TRP A 151 -8.67 -1.53 -7.24
CA TRP A 151 -8.01 -1.30 -5.94
C TRP A 151 -9.01 -1.09 -4.79
N GLU A 152 -10.23 -1.53 -5.00
CA GLU A 152 -11.25 -1.52 -3.96
C GLU A 152 -11.13 -2.74 -3.04
N PRO A 153 -11.30 -2.58 -1.72
CA PRO A 153 -11.19 -3.69 -0.76
C PRO A 153 -12.20 -4.82 -0.98
N SER A 154 -13.28 -4.56 -1.72
CA SER A 154 -14.33 -5.54 -2.04
C SER A 154 -13.93 -6.53 -3.13
N GLN A 155 -12.83 -6.31 -3.83
CA GLN A 155 -12.41 -7.20 -4.92
C GLN A 155 -11.75 -8.48 -4.40
N ALA A 156 -12.12 -9.60 -5.03
CA ALA A 156 -11.43 -10.87 -4.85
C ALA A 156 -10.14 -10.85 -5.68
N TRP A 157 -9.00 -10.80 -5.01
CA TRP A 157 -7.70 -10.90 -5.65
C TRP A 157 -7.35 -12.36 -5.98
N PRO A 158 -6.60 -12.61 -7.05
CA PRO A 158 -6.01 -13.91 -7.29
C PRO A 158 -5.22 -14.39 -6.07
N VAL A 159 -5.29 -15.68 -5.79
CA VAL A 159 -4.52 -16.27 -4.69
C VAL A 159 -3.06 -16.29 -5.10
N LEU A 160 -2.22 -15.65 -4.31
CA LEU A 160 -0.77 -15.64 -4.52
C LEU A 160 -0.13 -16.92 -3.94
N PRO A 161 1.05 -17.34 -4.44
CA PRO A 161 1.85 -18.36 -3.81
C PRO A 161 2.07 -18.06 -2.32
N SER A 162 1.92 -19.06 -1.47
CA SER A 162 2.03 -18.86 -0.03
C SER A 162 3.47 -18.60 0.42
N TYR A 163 3.62 -17.82 1.48
CA TYR A 163 4.86 -17.65 2.24
C TYR A 163 4.53 -17.70 3.74
N PRO A 164 5.51 -18.00 4.59
CA PRO A 164 5.29 -17.96 6.05
C PRO A 164 4.83 -16.58 6.50
N GLN A 165 3.68 -16.49 7.15
CA GLN A 165 3.14 -15.28 7.75
C GLN A 165 3.14 -15.41 9.28
N VAL A 166 3.18 -14.27 9.98
CA VAL A 166 2.85 -14.26 11.41
C VAL A 166 1.46 -14.88 11.60
N PHE A 167 1.24 -15.59 12.69
CA PHE A 167 -0.02 -16.29 12.99
C PHE A 167 -0.40 -17.43 12.02
N SER A 168 0.56 -17.99 11.28
CA SER A 168 0.32 -19.18 10.45
C SER A 168 -0.10 -20.43 11.26
N ASP A 169 0.09 -20.39 12.58
CA ASP A 169 -0.43 -21.36 13.53
C ASP A 169 -1.94 -21.25 13.78
N ARG A 170 -2.54 -20.10 13.42
CA ARG A 170 -3.96 -19.78 13.70
C ARG A 170 -4.79 -19.54 12.46
N HIS A 171 -4.16 -19.08 11.39
CA HIS A 171 -4.83 -18.70 10.16
C HIS A 171 -4.19 -19.37 8.95
N PRO A 172 -5.00 -19.78 7.95
CA PRO A 172 -4.45 -20.14 6.65
C PRO A 172 -3.78 -18.93 6.01
N PHE A 173 -2.94 -19.18 4.99
CA PHE A 173 -2.30 -18.10 4.24
C PHE A 173 -3.33 -17.08 3.73
N MET A 174 -3.06 -15.82 4.00
CA MET A 174 -3.94 -14.71 3.63
C MET A 174 -3.30 -13.88 2.52
N SER A 175 -3.86 -14.00 1.31
CA SER A 175 -3.45 -13.24 0.15
C SER A 175 -4.01 -11.81 0.18
N GLY A 176 -3.44 -10.91 -0.64
CA GLY A 176 -3.95 -9.54 -0.83
C GLY A 176 -3.75 -8.59 0.36
N LEU A 177 -2.82 -8.89 1.25
CA LEU A 177 -2.36 -7.96 2.28
C LEU A 177 -1.41 -6.90 1.68
N SER A 178 -1.19 -5.84 2.43
CA SER A 178 -0.25 -4.78 2.06
C SER A 178 1.19 -5.28 1.99
N ALA A 179 2.06 -4.53 1.31
CA ALA A 179 3.50 -4.79 1.24
C ALA A 179 4.16 -4.95 2.61
N ILE A 180 3.58 -4.39 3.67
CA ILE A 180 4.08 -4.54 5.03
C ILE A 180 4.15 -6.03 5.40
N ASP A 181 3.11 -6.80 5.10
CA ASP A 181 3.08 -8.23 5.45
C ASP A 181 4.22 -9.01 4.78
N ILE A 182 4.37 -8.86 3.47
CA ILE A 182 5.40 -9.59 2.74
C ILE A 182 6.81 -9.14 3.12
N ILE A 183 7.04 -7.82 3.31
CA ILE A 183 8.35 -7.27 3.67
C ILE A 183 8.76 -7.73 5.07
N MET A 184 7.86 -7.68 6.04
CA MET A 184 8.15 -8.13 7.41
C MET A 184 8.45 -9.64 7.50
N ASN A 185 7.85 -10.46 6.63
CA ASN A 185 8.02 -11.92 6.65
C ASN A 185 9.13 -12.42 5.71
N LYS A 186 9.38 -11.78 4.55
CA LYS A 186 10.37 -12.21 3.54
C LYS A 186 11.61 -11.31 3.45
N GLY A 187 11.52 -10.06 3.91
CA GLY A 187 12.63 -9.10 3.84
C GLY A 187 13.18 -8.92 2.42
N PRO A 188 14.50 -9.07 2.21
CA PRO A 188 15.13 -8.90 0.89
C PRO A 188 14.62 -9.86 -0.18
N ARG A 189 14.04 -11.02 0.21
CA ARG A 189 13.43 -11.96 -0.75
C ARG A 189 12.08 -11.52 -1.27
N THR A 190 11.59 -10.35 -0.88
CA THR A 190 10.34 -9.77 -1.41
C THR A 190 10.45 -9.52 -2.90
N SER A 191 11.59 -9.02 -3.40
CA SER A 191 11.83 -8.79 -4.83
C SER A 191 11.77 -10.08 -5.65
N GLU A 192 12.42 -11.14 -5.19
CA GLU A 192 12.38 -12.46 -5.85
C GLU A 192 10.95 -13.00 -5.94
N TYR A 193 10.19 -12.87 -4.85
CA TYR A 193 8.80 -13.33 -4.83
C TYR A 193 7.93 -12.57 -5.83
N LEU A 194 8.05 -11.23 -5.92
CA LEU A 194 7.29 -10.43 -6.88
C LEU A 194 7.68 -10.73 -8.33
N MET A 195 8.96 -10.99 -8.62
CA MET A 195 9.40 -11.43 -9.95
C MET A 195 8.79 -12.77 -10.36
N GLN A 196 8.61 -13.70 -9.43
CA GLN A 196 7.92 -14.96 -9.70
C GLN A 196 6.45 -14.74 -10.10
N LEU A 197 5.78 -13.76 -9.50
CA LEU A 197 4.39 -13.42 -9.82
C LEU A 197 4.24 -12.80 -11.22
N THR A 198 5.22 -12.04 -11.66
CA THR A 198 5.20 -11.41 -13.00
C THR A 198 5.31 -12.45 -14.13
N ASN A 199 5.86 -13.63 -13.83
CA ASN A 199 6.08 -14.71 -14.79
C ASN A 199 4.97 -15.79 -14.78
N MET A 200 3.93 -15.60 -13.96
CA MET A 200 2.75 -16.49 -13.88
C MET A 200 1.59 -15.95 -14.69
#